data_0ce255166f3ac09ef6b8c994930b51e2
#
_entry.id   0ce255166f3ac09ef6b8c994930b51e2
#
_cell.length_a   1.000
_cell.length_b   1.000
_cell.length_c   1.000
_cell.angle_alpha   90.00
_cell.angle_beta   90.00
_cell.angle_gamma   90.00
#
_symmetry.space_group_name_H-M   'P 1'
#
loop_
_entity.id
_entity.type
_entity.pdbx_description
1 polymer ?
#
loop_
_entity_poly.entity_id
_entity_poly.type
_entity_poly.pdbx_seq_one_letter_code
_entity_poly.pdbx_strand_id
1 'polypeptide(L)'
;MLKESSKVKKENISKLMVSFSDPFRLEIIDLMMEGEVCVCDIMKLTKLSQSRISYHIKILKEAGLITDRQEGRWVYYSLNKESLFLIKEWITSLTDYSSNRKRCCE
;
A
#
# COMPACT_ATOMS: atom_id res chain seq x y z
N MET A 1 -15.20 3.53 -21.40
CA MET A 1 -13.76 3.68 -21.18
C MET A 1 -13.43 4.31 -19.83
N LEU A 2 -13.90 5.52 -19.60
CA LEU A 2 -13.64 6.20 -18.32
C LEU A 2 -14.23 5.44 -17.13
N LYS A 3 -15.40 4.84 -17.30
CA LYS A 3 -16.05 4.07 -16.23
C LYS A 3 -15.26 2.83 -15.84
N GLU A 4 -14.72 2.10 -16.82
CA GLU A 4 -13.94 0.90 -16.56
C GLU A 4 -12.61 1.24 -15.90
N SER A 5 -11.92 2.27 -16.40
CA SER A 5 -10.68 2.74 -15.80
C SER A 5 -10.90 3.19 -14.35
N SER A 6 -12.00 3.93 -14.11
CA SER A 6 -12.36 4.37 -12.76
C SER A 6 -12.65 3.20 -11.84
N LYS A 7 -13.33 2.17 -12.33
CA LYS A 7 -13.67 0.99 -11.54
C LYS A 7 -12.42 0.21 -11.15
N VAL A 8 -11.53 -0.07 -12.11
CA VAL A 8 -10.27 -0.76 -11.85
C VAL A 8 -9.42 0.02 -10.88
N LYS A 9 -9.34 1.35 -11.07
CA LYS A 9 -8.60 2.23 -10.18
C LYS A 9 -9.15 2.19 -8.76
N LYS A 10 -10.48 2.20 -8.60
CA LYS A 10 -11.13 2.13 -7.29
C LYS A 10 -10.88 0.80 -6.61
N GLU A 11 -10.92 -0.30 -7.33
CA GLU A 11 -10.62 -1.62 -6.78
C GLU A 11 -9.19 -1.69 -6.28
N ASN A 12 -8.24 -1.15 -7.06
CA ASN A 12 -6.84 -1.11 -6.67
C ASN A 12 -6.64 -0.22 -5.43
N ILE A 13 -7.28 0.94 -5.41
CA ILE A 13 -7.20 1.85 -4.27
C ILE A 13 -7.77 1.18 -3.02
N SER A 14 -8.88 0.48 -3.15
CA SER A 14 -9.51 -0.22 -2.04
C SER A 14 -8.56 -1.25 -1.43
N LYS A 15 -7.93 -2.07 -2.25
CA LYS A 15 -6.95 -3.06 -1.79
C LYS A 15 -5.77 -2.40 -1.10
N LEU A 16 -5.27 -1.30 -1.67
CA LEU A 16 -4.18 -0.55 -1.08
C LEU A 16 -4.57 0.03 0.29
N MET A 17 -5.79 0.55 0.40
CA MET A 17 -6.28 1.11 1.67
C MET A 17 -6.38 0.05 2.75
N VAL A 18 -6.80 -1.17 2.41
CA VAL A 18 -6.83 -2.27 3.36
C VAL A 18 -5.42 -2.53 3.92
N SER A 19 -4.40 -2.42 3.08
CA SER A 19 -3.02 -2.65 3.53
C SER A 19 -2.56 -1.59 4.55
N PHE A 20 -3.18 -0.42 4.58
CA PHE A 20 -2.86 0.63 5.56
C PHE A 20 -3.68 0.54 6.84
N SER A 21 -4.58 -0.41 6.96
CA SER A 21 -5.56 -0.45 8.05
C SER A 21 -5.07 -1.13 9.32
N ASP A 22 -3.80 -1.48 9.40
CA ASP A 22 -3.23 -2.17 10.56
C ASP A 22 -1.96 -1.46 11.02
N PRO A 23 -1.83 -1.16 12.35
CA PRO A 23 -0.66 -0.44 12.85
C PRO A 23 0.67 -1.14 12.58
N PHE A 24 0.69 -2.48 12.63
CA PHE A 24 1.93 -3.21 12.35
C PHE A 24 2.33 -3.09 10.89
N ARG A 25 1.35 -3.08 9.99
CA ARG A 25 1.67 -2.86 8.57
C ARG A 25 2.17 -1.46 8.30
N LEU A 26 1.63 -0.45 8.99
CA LEU A 26 2.15 0.92 8.87
C LEU A 26 3.61 0.99 9.34
N GLU A 27 3.94 0.28 10.42
CA GLU A 27 5.30 0.23 10.91
C GLU A 27 6.25 -0.42 9.91
N ILE A 28 5.83 -1.52 9.30
CA ILE A 28 6.60 -2.20 8.26
C ILE A 28 6.81 -1.28 7.05
N ILE A 29 5.77 -0.58 6.65
CA ILE A 29 5.84 0.38 5.54
C ILE A 29 6.87 1.48 5.84
N ASP A 30 6.84 2.02 7.05
CA ASP A 30 7.79 3.06 7.48
C ASP A 30 9.24 2.58 7.38
N LEU A 31 9.49 1.32 7.74
CA LEU A 31 10.83 0.76 7.64
C LEU A 31 11.35 0.74 6.19
N MET A 32 10.46 0.56 5.24
CA MET A 32 10.83 0.53 3.82
C MET A 32 11.13 1.91 3.26
N MET A 33 10.84 2.98 3.98
CA MET A 33 11.17 4.34 3.54
C MET A 33 12.68 4.55 3.45
N GLU A 34 13.44 3.80 4.23
CA GLU A 34 14.90 3.91 4.25
C GLU A 34 15.59 2.99 3.24
N GLY A 35 14.81 2.14 2.57
CA GLY A 35 15.36 1.22 1.57
C GLY A 35 14.76 -0.16 1.69
N GLU A 36 15.31 -1.09 0.94
CA GLU A 36 14.86 -2.48 0.95
C GLU A 36 15.05 -3.12 2.32
N VAL A 37 14.12 -3.98 2.70
CA VAL A 37 14.20 -4.73 3.96
C VAL A 37 13.93 -6.21 3.69
N CYS A 38 14.59 -7.08 4.45
CA CYS A 38 14.26 -8.51 4.49
C CYS A 38 13.45 -8.78 5.76
N VAL A 39 12.86 -9.98 5.85
CA VAL A 39 12.11 -10.38 7.04
C VAL A 39 12.98 -10.28 8.30
N CYS A 40 14.28 -10.61 8.18
CA CYS A 40 15.23 -10.50 9.30
C CYS A 40 15.29 -9.08 9.87
N ASP A 41 15.36 -8.09 8.98
CA ASP A 41 15.39 -6.68 9.40
C ASP A 41 14.12 -6.30 10.15
N ILE A 42 12.99 -6.73 9.64
CA ILE A 42 11.69 -6.44 10.25
C ILE A 42 11.60 -7.10 11.64
N MET A 43 12.04 -8.34 11.76
CA MET A 43 12.06 -9.05 13.05
C MET A 43 12.88 -8.31 14.09
N LYS A 44 14.05 -7.81 13.69
CA LYS A 44 14.94 -7.09 14.61
C LYS A 44 14.33 -5.78 15.08
N LEU A 45 13.62 -5.08 14.20
CA LEU A 45 13.12 -3.74 14.47
C LEU A 45 11.74 -3.74 15.12
N THR A 46 10.90 -4.72 14.82
CA THR A 46 9.52 -4.76 15.32
C THR A 46 9.32 -5.77 16.45
N LYS A 47 10.23 -6.74 16.58
CA LYS A 47 10.12 -7.86 17.51
C LYS A 47 8.90 -8.75 17.26
N LEU A 48 8.29 -8.64 16.10
CA LEU A 48 7.23 -9.55 15.70
C LEU A 48 7.81 -10.90 15.29
N SER A 49 7.02 -11.95 15.41
CA SER A 49 7.43 -13.28 14.96
C SER A 49 7.50 -13.33 13.44
N GLN A 50 8.29 -14.25 12.91
CA GLN A 50 8.43 -14.44 11.49
C GLN A 50 7.07 -14.72 10.83
N SER A 51 6.22 -15.53 11.45
CA SER A 51 4.92 -15.88 10.89
C SER A 51 3.98 -14.67 10.81
N ARG A 52 4.01 -13.79 11.81
CA ARG A 52 3.20 -12.57 11.80
C ARG A 52 3.69 -11.60 10.73
N ILE A 53 5.00 -11.47 10.61
CA ILE A 53 5.59 -10.61 9.57
C ILE A 53 5.23 -11.14 8.18
N SER A 54 5.35 -12.45 7.97
CA SER A 54 5.02 -13.07 6.69
C SER A 54 3.54 -12.85 6.33
N TYR A 55 2.66 -12.90 7.32
CA TYR A 55 1.25 -12.62 7.14
C TYR A 55 1.02 -11.19 6.63
N HIS A 56 1.65 -10.22 7.29
CA HIS A 56 1.51 -8.82 6.88
C HIS A 56 2.15 -8.54 5.52
N ILE A 57 3.31 -9.11 5.26
CA ILE A 57 3.99 -8.98 3.97
C ILE A 57 3.12 -9.52 2.84
N LYS A 58 2.46 -10.66 3.07
CA LYS A 58 1.56 -11.24 2.07
C LYS A 58 0.43 -10.27 1.70
N ILE A 59 -0.18 -9.65 2.71
CA ILE A 59 -1.27 -8.67 2.49
C ILE A 59 -0.75 -7.48 1.69
N LEU A 60 0.40 -6.93 2.08
CA LEU A 60 1.00 -5.78 1.40
C LEU A 60 1.34 -6.10 -0.05
N LYS A 61 1.89 -7.29 -0.28
CA LYS A 61 2.28 -7.72 -1.62
C LYS A 61 1.07 -7.97 -2.52
N GLU A 62 0.05 -8.65 -1.99
CA GLU A 62 -1.19 -8.91 -2.74
C GLU A 62 -1.93 -7.62 -3.09
N ALA A 63 -1.83 -6.62 -2.23
CA ALA A 63 -2.42 -5.31 -2.50
C ALA A 63 -1.64 -4.52 -3.56
N GLY A 64 -0.41 -4.94 -3.86
CA GLY A 64 0.44 -4.24 -4.81
C GLY A 64 1.19 -3.05 -4.21
N LEU A 65 1.20 -2.92 -2.87
CA LEU A 65 1.88 -1.81 -2.21
C LEU A 65 3.39 -2.00 -2.15
N ILE A 66 3.83 -3.24 -2.13
CA ILE A 66 5.26 -3.57 -2.08
C ILE A 66 5.62 -4.53 -3.20
N THR A 67 6.90 -4.53 -3.55
CA THR A 67 7.48 -5.46 -4.51
C THR A 67 8.59 -6.24 -3.83
N ASP A 68 8.94 -7.38 -4.40
CA ASP A 68 10.04 -8.18 -3.86
C ASP A 68 11.14 -8.37 -4.90
N ARG A 69 12.32 -8.63 -4.40
CA ARG A 69 13.50 -8.94 -5.21
C ARG A 69 14.25 -10.07 -4.52
N GLN A 70 14.51 -11.12 -5.25
CA GLN A 70 15.25 -12.26 -4.70
C GLN A 70 16.74 -12.16 -5.06
N GLU A 71 17.57 -12.40 -4.07
CA GLU A 71 19.01 -12.44 -4.26
C GLU A 71 19.55 -13.62 -3.47
N GLY A 72 19.89 -14.70 -4.18
CA GLY A 72 20.25 -15.96 -3.55
C GLY A 72 19.06 -16.53 -2.76
N ARG A 73 19.27 -16.78 -1.49
CA ARG A 73 18.23 -17.26 -0.57
C ARG A 73 17.48 -16.10 0.12
N TRP A 74 17.89 -14.87 -0.10
CA TRP A 74 17.30 -13.71 0.55
C TRP A 74 16.26 -13.06 -0.33
N VAL A 75 15.17 -12.60 0.28
CA VAL A 75 14.14 -11.83 -0.40
C VAL A 75 14.08 -10.46 0.23
N TYR A 76 14.18 -9.43 -0.60
CA TYR A 76 14.13 -8.03 -0.18
C TYR A 76 12.84 -7.40 -0.66
N TYR A 77 12.22 -6.62 0.19
CA TYR A 77 10.95 -5.95 -0.08
C TYR A 77 11.15 -4.45 -0.13
N SER A 78 10.46 -3.80 -1.05
CA SER A 78 10.51 -2.35 -1.18
C SER A 78 9.14 -1.81 -1.57
N LEU A 79 8.93 -0.51 -1.34
CA LEU A 79 7.67 0.13 -1.66
C LEU A 79 7.49 0.24 -3.18
N ASN A 80 6.25 0.02 -3.62
CA ASN A 80 5.88 0.22 -5.01
C ASN A 80 5.45 1.67 -5.19
N LYS A 81 6.32 2.49 -5.75
CA LYS A 81 6.08 3.92 -5.91
C LYS A 81 4.89 4.24 -6.81
N GLU A 82 4.64 3.39 -7.80
CA GLU A 82 3.48 3.58 -8.69
C GLU A 82 2.16 3.46 -7.93
N SER A 83 2.06 2.49 -7.03
CA SER A 83 0.87 2.31 -6.20
C SER A 83 0.69 3.47 -5.24
N LEU A 84 1.77 3.94 -4.64
CA LEU A 84 1.73 5.09 -3.74
C LEU A 84 1.32 6.35 -4.50
N PHE A 85 1.82 6.53 -5.71
CA PHE A 85 1.43 7.65 -6.56
C PHE A 85 -0.07 7.62 -6.88
N LEU A 86 -0.60 6.44 -7.15
CA LEU A 86 -2.03 6.25 -7.41
C LEU A 86 -2.88 6.72 -6.24
N ILE A 87 -2.51 6.33 -5.02
CA ILE A 87 -3.20 6.74 -3.79
C ILE A 87 -3.09 8.25 -3.61
N LYS A 88 -1.90 8.78 -3.79
CA LYS A 88 -1.63 10.22 -3.65
C LYS A 88 -2.50 11.03 -4.60
N GLU A 89 -2.56 10.63 -5.86
CA GLU A 89 -3.37 11.30 -6.87
C GLU A 89 -4.85 11.28 -6.51
N TRP A 90 -5.33 10.14 -6.06
CA TRP A 90 -6.72 10.02 -5.65
C TRP A 90 -7.04 10.90 -4.45
N ILE A 91 -6.20 10.88 -3.43
CA ILE A 91 -6.38 11.72 -2.23
C ILE A 91 -6.33 13.20 -2.61
N THR A 92 -5.38 13.57 -3.48
CA THR A 92 -5.27 14.95 -3.96
C THR A 92 -6.57 15.37 -4.65
N SER A 93 -7.16 14.50 -5.45
CA SER A 93 -8.42 14.82 -6.12
C SER A 93 -9.56 15.06 -5.13
N LEU A 94 -9.53 14.40 -3.97
CA LEU A 94 -10.53 14.61 -2.92
C LEU A 94 -10.39 15.98 -2.25
N THR A 95 -9.17 16.49 -2.18
CA THR A 95 -8.91 17.80 -1.56
C THR A 95 -9.12 18.97 -2.51
N ASP A 96 -9.02 18.70 -3.83
CA ASP A 96 -9.09 19.74 -4.86
C ASP A 96 -10.43 19.79 -5.58
N TYR A 97 -11.45 19.13 -5.05
CA TYR A 97 -12.75 19.12 -5.69
C TYR A 97 -13.39 20.51 -5.67
N SER A 98 -14.26 20.76 -6.65
CA SER A 98 -15.09 21.95 -6.67
C SER A 98 -16.55 21.53 -6.52
N SER A 99 -17.33 22.35 -5.78
CA SER A 99 -18.74 22.04 -5.49
C SER A 99 -19.65 22.43 -6.65
N ASN A 100 -19.61 21.65 -7.70
CA ASN A 100 -20.45 21.90 -8.88
C ASN A 100 -21.70 21.05 -8.93
N ARG A 101 -21.81 20.12 -8.01
CA ARG A 101 -22.93 19.18 -8.07
C ARG A 101 -24.21 19.78 -7.56
N LYS A 102 -25.28 19.63 -8.35
CA LYS A 102 -26.61 20.04 -7.97
C LYS A 102 -27.16 19.11 -6.89
N ARG A 103 -27.75 19.71 -5.85
CA ARG A 103 -28.33 18.92 -4.78
C ARG A 103 -29.64 18.28 -5.25
N CYS A 104 -29.79 17.00 -4.99
CA CYS A 104 -31.03 16.29 -5.35
C CYS A 104 -32.19 16.59 -4.39
N CYS A 105 -31.89 17.16 -3.23
CA CYS A 105 -32.91 17.49 -2.20
C CYS A 105 -33.50 18.89 -2.37
N GLU A 106 -33.10 19.63 -3.35
CA GLU A 106 -33.63 20.95 -3.65
C GLU A 106 -34.71 20.87 -4.73
#